data_5c05d1b8d84b9d09e1943a51a0ba9cc2
#
_entry.id   5c05d1b8d84b9d09e1943a51a0ba9cc2
#
_cell.length_a   1.000
_cell.length_b   1.000
_cell.length_c   1.000
_cell.angle_alpha   90.00
_cell.angle_beta   90.00
_cell.angle_gamma   90.00
#
_symmetry.space_group_name_H-M   'P 1'
#
loop_
_entity.id
_entity.type
_entity.pdbx_description
1 polymer ?
#
loop_
_entity_poly.entity_id
_entity_poly.type
_entity_poly.pdbx_seq_one_letter_code
_entity_poly.pdbx_strand_id
1 'polypeptide(L)'
;MMDVIRLEGPCEIDEMRVSQLPVPQVREGWMRVRVEAFGINESESHSRRGLSDPDFTYPRVLGIEGVGVVDEVAPGSVFQPGQQVAFMMGGLGREYDGSYARYTLIPERIAIPFTSDLDWATIGAIPEMTQTAYGSLVHAMRARSGDTVLVRGGTSTVGLMAVRLGVRMGMTVIATTRRESARPVPNEAGAA
;
A
#
# COMPACT_ATOMS: atom_id res chain seq x y z
N MET A 1 3.19 -20.53 -14.45
CA MET A 1 2.85 -19.18 -14.97
C MET A 1 1.82 -18.58 -14.04
N MET A 2 1.79 -17.25 -13.91
CA MET A 2 0.85 -16.48 -13.10
C MET A 2 0.37 -15.23 -13.84
N ASP A 3 -0.83 -14.79 -13.54
CA ASP A 3 -1.38 -13.53 -14.04
C ASP A 3 -0.70 -12.34 -13.40
N VAL A 4 -0.34 -11.35 -14.23
CA VAL A 4 0.27 -10.08 -13.81
C VAL A 4 -0.25 -8.93 -14.68
N ILE A 5 -0.19 -7.72 -14.14
CA ILE A 5 -0.25 -6.48 -14.94
C ILE A 5 1.15 -5.88 -14.94
N ARG A 6 1.85 -6.04 -16.06
CA ARG A 6 3.22 -5.59 -16.26
C ARG A 6 3.25 -4.46 -17.28
N LEU A 7 3.95 -3.40 -16.94
CA LEU A 7 4.21 -2.30 -17.86
C LEU A 7 5.52 -2.54 -18.61
N GLU A 8 5.48 -2.44 -19.91
CA GLU A 8 6.68 -2.49 -20.77
C GLU A 8 7.29 -1.10 -20.98
N GLY A 9 6.52 -0.05 -20.72
CA GLY A 9 6.86 1.36 -20.80
C GLY A 9 5.71 2.21 -20.28
N PRO A 10 5.80 3.55 -20.33
CA PRO A 10 4.67 4.43 -20.08
C PRO A 10 3.51 4.09 -21.01
N CYS A 11 2.28 4.07 -20.48
CA CYS A 11 1.10 3.72 -21.26
C CYS A 11 -0.18 4.42 -20.77
N GLU A 12 -1.23 4.42 -21.57
CA GLU A 12 -2.56 4.83 -21.15
C GLU A 12 -3.25 3.70 -20.36
N ILE A 13 -4.30 4.05 -19.61
CA ILE A 13 -4.96 3.09 -18.71
C ILE A 13 -5.64 1.94 -19.48
N ASP A 14 -6.14 2.24 -20.66
CA ASP A 14 -6.80 1.28 -21.55
C ASP A 14 -5.82 0.37 -22.31
N GLU A 15 -4.52 0.65 -22.21
CA GLU A 15 -3.45 -0.20 -22.77
C GLU A 15 -2.97 -1.25 -21.76
N MET A 16 -3.28 -1.07 -20.48
CA MET A 16 -2.91 -2.06 -19.45
C MET A 16 -3.63 -3.39 -19.71
N ARG A 17 -2.86 -4.47 -19.71
CA ARG A 17 -3.37 -5.84 -19.97
C ARG A 17 -2.84 -6.83 -18.97
N VAL A 18 -3.67 -7.83 -18.67
CA VAL A 18 -3.20 -9.02 -17.96
C VAL A 18 -2.30 -9.82 -18.89
N SER A 19 -1.13 -10.17 -18.41
CA SER A 19 -0.14 -10.98 -19.08
C SER A 19 0.32 -12.14 -18.20
N GLN A 20 1.21 -12.99 -18.70
CA GLN A 20 1.68 -14.17 -17.98
C GLN A 20 3.19 -14.08 -17.72
N LEU A 21 3.58 -14.24 -16.47
CA LEU A 21 4.98 -14.40 -16.07
C LEU A 21 5.20 -15.73 -15.34
N PRO A 22 6.43 -16.24 -15.31
CA PRO A 22 6.78 -17.34 -14.41
C PRO A 22 6.48 -16.95 -12.95
N VAL A 23 6.04 -17.92 -12.15
CA VAL A 23 5.94 -17.73 -10.70
C VAL A 23 7.36 -17.49 -10.16
N PRO A 24 7.61 -16.42 -9.38
CA PRO A 24 8.94 -16.09 -8.91
C PRO A 24 9.47 -17.14 -7.92
N GLN A 25 10.77 -17.44 -8.02
CA GLN A 25 11.42 -18.38 -7.11
C GLN A 25 11.94 -17.66 -5.86
N VAL A 26 11.75 -18.29 -4.72
CA VAL A 26 12.21 -17.78 -3.42
C VAL A 26 13.74 -17.79 -3.34
N ARG A 27 14.30 -16.81 -2.65
CA ARG A 27 15.73 -16.68 -2.37
C ARG A 27 15.95 -16.24 -0.92
N GLU A 28 17.14 -16.39 -0.41
CA GLU A 28 17.49 -16.02 0.97
C GLU A 28 17.08 -14.58 1.32
N GLY A 29 16.44 -14.40 2.48
CA GLY A 29 15.90 -13.13 2.95
C GLY A 29 14.65 -12.64 2.22
N TRP A 30 14.09 -13.46 1.32
CA TRP A 30 12.87 -13.15 0.56
C TRP A 30 11.85 -14.28 0.71
N MET A 31 10.59 -13.91 0.58
CA MET A 31 9.47 -14.84 0.57
C MET A 31 8.51 -14.56 -0.57
N ARG A 32 7.83 -15.59 -1.03
CA ARG A 32 6.73 -15.47 -1.99
C ARG A 32 5.41 -15.38 -1.25
N VAL A 33 4.62 -14.39 -1.62
CA VAL A 33 3.29 -14.17 -1.07
C VAL A 33 2.26 -14.37 -2.18
N ARG A 34 1.23 -15.15 -1.92
CA ARG A 34 0.02 -15.18 -2.72
C ARG A 34 -0.80 -13.94 -2.36
N VAL A 35 -0.92 -13.03 -3.32
CA VAL A 35 -1.62 -11.76 -3.13
C VAL A 35 -3.12 -12.00 -3.12
N GLU A 36 -3.79 -11.53 -2.09
CA GLU A 36 -5.25 -11.61 -1.95
C GLU A 36 -5.94 -10.28 -2.26
N ALA A 37 -5.30 -9.16 -1.89
CA ALA A 37 -5.74 -7.82 -2.24
C ALA A 37 -4.59 -6.82 -2.16
N PHE A 38 -4.77 -5.69 -2.82
CA PHE A 38 -3.85 -4.55 -2.78
C PHE A 38 -4.61 -3.23 -2.97
N GLY A 39 -4.09 -2.13 -2.44
CA GLY A 39 -4.57 -0.79 -2.72
C GLY A 39 -4.07 -0.28 -4.07
N ILE A 40 -4.77 0.70 -4.62
CA ILE A 40 -4.37 1.44 -5.82
C ILE A 40 -3.99 2.86 -5.40
N ASN A 41 -2.75 3.24 -5.64
CA ASN A 41 -2.19 4.50 -5.17
C ASN A 41 -1.84 5.44 -6.33
N GLU A 42 -1.81 6.74 -6.09
CA GLU A 42 -1.45 7.74 -7.11
C GLU A 42 0.01 7.54 -7.60
N SER A 43 0.87 6.95 -6.78
CA SER A 43 2.25 6.66 -7.17
C SER A 43 2.33 5.68 -8.34
N GLU A 44 1.47 4.67 -8.40
CA GLU A 44 1.39 3.76 -9.53
C GLU A 44 0.85 4.45 -10.79
N SER A 45 -0.09 5.38 -10.62
CA SER A 45 -0.56 6.23 -11.72
C SER A 45 0.57 7.07 -12.31
N HIS A 46 1.45 7.62 -11.47
CA HIS A 46 2.65 8.33 -11.93
C HIS A 46 3.62 7.40 -12.65
N SER A 47 3.92 6.22 -12.09
CA SER A 47 4.78 5.23 -12.74
C SER A 47 4.23 4.80 -14.09
N ARG A 48 2.92 4.54 -14.19
CA ARG A 48 2.27 4.20 -15.45
C ARG A 48 2.47 5.28 -16.53
N ARG A 49 2.41 6.55 -16.15
CA ARG A 49 2.55 7.70 -17.06
C ARG A 49 4.00 8.09 -17.36
N GLY A 50 4.99 7.39 -16.81
CA GLY A 50 6.40 7.76 -16.95
C GLY A 50 6.81 9.01 -16.14
N LEU A 51 6.04 9.36 -15.11
CA LEU A 51 6.27 10.52 -14.23
C LEU A 51 6.84 10.11 -12.87
N SER A 52 7.41 8.92 -12.80
CA SER A 52 8.04 8.40 -11.58
C SER A 52 9.46 8.96 -11.41
N ASP A 53 10.13 8.45 -10.39
CA ASP A 53 11.53 8.75 -10.14
C ASP A 53 12.39 8.46 -11.39
N PRO A 54 13.44 9.26 -11.69
CA PRO A 54 14.35 9.00 -12.81
C PRO A 54 14.99 7.60 -12.82
N ASP A 55 15.13 6.99 -11.64
CA ASP A 55 15.69 5.64 -11.49
C ASP A 55 14.64 4.53 -11.71
N PHE A 56 13.37 4.87 -11.94
CA PHE A 56 12.34 3.90 -12.25
C PHE A 56 12.55 3.29 -13.62
N THR A 57 12.62 1.97 -13.68
CA THR A 57 12.91 1.23 -14.92
C THR A 57 11.75 0.33 -15.33
N TYR A 58 11.53 0.23 -16.62
CA TYR A 58 10.65 -0.76 -17.26
C TYR A 58 11.49 -1.92 -17.84
N PRO A 59 10.90 -3.12 -17.99
CA PRO A 59 9.53 -3.48 -17.63
C PRO A 59 9.34 -3.63 -16.12
N ARG A 60 8.10 -3.41 -15.61
CA ARG A 60 7.80 -3.47 -14.19
C ARG A 60 6.38 -3.94 -13.92
N VAL A 61 6.19 -4.88 -12.99
CA VAL A 61 4.90 -5.15 -12.35
C VAL A 61 4.72 -4.11 -11.26
N LEU A 62 3.65 -3.31 -11.33
CA LEU A 62 3.35 -2.27 -10.35
C LEU A 62 2.79 -2.84 -9.04
N GLY A 63 2.46 -1.95 -8.10
CA GLY A 63 1.86 -2.24 -6.81
C GLY A 63 2.86 -2.10 -5.68
N ILE A 64 2.73 -1.03 -4.90
CA ILE A 64 3.64 -0.68 -3.80
C ILE A 64 3.20 -1.26 -2.46
N GLU A 65 2.05 -1.92 -2.40
CA GLU A 65 1.50 -2.55 -1.21
C GLU A 65 0.69 -3.80 -1.56
N GLY A 66 0.38 -4.58 -0.56
CA GLY A 66 -0.55 -5.69 -0.67
C GLY A 66 -0.74 -6.43 0.65
N VAL A 67 -1.70 -7.31 0.63
CA VAL A 67 -1.98 -8.27 1.70
C VAL A 67 -2.18 -9.64 1.09
N GLY A 68 -1.83 -10.66 1.84
CA GLY A 68 -1.97 -12.01 1.34
C GLY A 68 -1.48 -13.07 2.31
N VAL A 69 -1.24 -14.23 1.76
CA VAL A 69 -0.79 -15.40 2.52
C VAL A 69 0.60 -15.81 2.03
N VAL A 70 1.50 -16.02 2.97
CA VAL A 70 2.83 -16.57 2.68
C VAL A 70 2.68 -17.92 1.95
N ASP A 71 3.21 -18.01 0.75
CA ASP A 71 3.15 -19.21 -0.08
C ASP A 71 4.41 -20.06 0.08
N GLU A 72 5.58 -19.44 0.00
CA GLU A 72 6.87 -20.11 0.15
C GLU A 72 7.91 -19.18 0.78
N VAL A 73 8.79 -19.76 1.59
CA VAL A 73 9.87 -19.04 2.29
C VAL A 73 11.21 -19.74 2.04
N ALA A 74 12.30 -18.98 2.16
CA ALA A 74 13.66 -19.55 2.15
C ALA A 74 13.96 -20.28 3.48
N PRO A 75 14.92 -21.23 3.49
CA PRO A 75 15.40 -21.82 4.73
C PRO A 75 15.92 -20.75 5.70
N GLY A 76 15.54 -20.87 6.98
CA GLY A 76 15.92 -19.90 8.02
C GLY A 76 15.01 -18.69 8.15
N SER A 77 13.95 -18.60 7.37
CA SER A 77 12.92 -17.57 7.49
C SER A 77 12.25 -17.58 8.86
N VAL A 78 11.88 -16.41 9.35
CA VAL A 78 11.02 -16.26 10.55
C VAL A 78 9.53 -16.39 10.22
N PHE A 79 9.17 -16.38 8.95
CA PHE A 79 7.82 -16.57 8.46
C PHE A 79 7.58 -18.04 8.10
N GLN A 80 6.29 -18.40 8.02
CA GLN A 80 5.88 -19.75 7.64
C GLN A 80 4.79 -19.70 6.57
N PRO A 81 4.76 -20.67 5.64
CA PRO A 81 3.64 -20.81 4.70
C PRO A 81 2.30 -20.87 5.44
N GLY A 82 1.31 -20.18 4.90
CA GLY A 82 -0.02 -20.04 5.49
C GLY A 82 -0.21 -18.82 6.39
N GLN A 83 0.83 -18.12 6.79
CA GLN A 83 0.69 -16.87 7.57
C GLN A 83 0.08 -15.74 6.74
N GLN A 84 -0.82 -14.96 7.35
CA GLN A 84 -1.31 -13.71 6.79
C GLN A 84 -0.25 -12.62 6.97
N VAL A 85 0.02 -11.87 5.90
CA VAL A 85 0.99 -10.78 5.89
C VAL A 85 0.46 -9.57 5.13
N ALA A 86 0.73 -8.40 5.67
CA ALA A 86 0.68 -7.13 4.95
C ALA A 86 2.11 -6.73 4.57
N PHE A 87 2.27 -6.11 3.43
CA PHE A 87 3.58 -5.66 2.95
C PHE A 87 3.43 -4.38 2.14
N MET A 88 4.38 -3.48 2.28
CA MET A 88 4.32 -2.18 1.62
C MET A 88 5.68 -1.52 1.50
N MET A 89 5.82 -0.67 0.50
CA MET A 89 6.98 0.19 0.26
C MET A 89 8.30 -0.59 0.10
N GLY A 90 9.44 -0.05 0.53
CA GLY A 90 10.73 -0.71 0.54
C GLY A 90 11.26 -1.15 -0.84
N GLY A 91 10.84 -0.47 -1.92
CA GLY A 91 11.22 -0.78 -3.29
C GLY A 91 10.20 -1.61 -4.07
N LEU A 92 9.14 -2.11 -3.41
CA LEU A 92 8.09 -2.91 -4.03
C LEU A 92 7.39 -2.13 -5.16
N GLY A 93 7.25 -2.74 -6.33
CA GLY A 93 6.64 -2.13 -7.51
C GLY A 93 7.47 -1.00 -8.14
N ARG A 94 8.70 -0.77 -7.65
CA ARG A 94 9.63 0.27 -8.11
C ARG A 94 11.01 -0.28 -8.44
N GLU A 95 11.75 -0.78 -7.45
CA GLU A 95 13.07 -1.40 -7.63
C GLU A 95 12.94 -2.85 -8.11
N TYR A 96 11.88 -3.53 -7.69
CA TYR A 96 11.53 -4.89 -8.06
C TYR A 96 10.01 -5.01 -8.25
N ASP A 97 9.57 -6.12 -8.84
CA ASP A 97 8.16 -6.34 -9.19
C ASP A 97 7.24 -6.29 -7.98
N GLY A 98 6.07 -5.68 -8.17
CA GLY A 98 5.09 -5.37 -7.14
C GLY A 98 3.93 -6.36 -7.01
N SER A 99 2.84 -5.87 -6.44
CA SER A 99 1.67 -6.67 -6.06
C SER A 99 0.60 -6.80 -7.14
N TYR A 100 0.72 -6.14 -8.29
CA TYR A 100 -0.24 -6.33 -9.40
C TYR A 100 -0.04 -7.67 -10.09
N ALA A 101 0.01 -8.73 -9.29
CA ALA A 101 0.29 -10.10 -9.68
C ALA A 101 -0.41 -11.09 -8.73
N ARG A 102 -0.61 -12.33 -9.20
CA ARG A 102 -1.14 -13.39 -8.35
C ARG A 102 -0.17 -13.77 -7.21
N TYR A 103 1.13 -13.74 -7.49
CA TYR A 103 2.20 -13.94 -6.51
C TYR A 103 3.21 -12.80 -6.65
N THR A 104 3.70 -12.35 -5.52
CA THR A 104 4.82 -11.38 -5.48
C THR A 104 5.95 -11.94 -4.64
N LEU A 105 7.18 -11.58 -4.98
CA LEU A 105 8.37 -11.92 -4.23
C LEU A 105 8.83 -10.68 -3.47
N ILE A 106 8.81 -10.74 -2.14
CA ILE A 106 9.14 -9.61 -1.28
C ILE A 106 10.28 -9.93 -0.32
N PRO A 107 11.13 -8.95 0.03
CA PRO A 107 12.05 -9.12 1.14
C PRO A 107 11.28 -9.20 2.47
N GLU A 108 11.67 -10.11 3.34
CA GLU A 108 10.98 -10.34 4.63
C GLU A 108 10.89 -9.08 5.49
N ARG A 109 11.84 -8.16 5.39
CA ARG A 109 11.90 -6.92 6.17
C ARG A 109 10.74 -5.94 5.93
N ILE A 110 10.00 -6.09 4.83
CA ILE A 110 8.83 -5.22 4.55
C ILE A 110 7.50 -5.90 4.91
N ALA A 111 7.53 -7.11 5.39
CA ALA A 111 6.35 -7.88 5.74
C ALA A 111 5.99 -7.70 7.22
N ILE A 112 4.70 -7.55 7.46
CA ILE A 112 4.11 -7.43 8.80
C ILE A 112 3.13 -8.59 8.96
N PRO A 113 3.40 -9.57 9.84
CA PRO A 113 2.46 -10.64 10.10
C PRO A 113 1.25 -10.11 10.88
N PHE A 114 0.08 -10.62 10.56
CA PHE A 114 -1.15 -10.31 11.29
C PHE A 114 -2.08 -11.54 11.33
N THR A 115 -3.15 -11.43 12.11
CA THR A 115 -4.28 -12.37 12.10
C THR A 115 -5.57 -11.57 12.13
N SER A 116 -6.46 -11.79 11.18
CA SER A 116 -7.73 -11.09 11.07
C SER A 116 -8.76 -11.95 10.34
N ASP A 117 -10.03 -11.83 10.76
CA ASP A 117 -11.18 -12.43 10.11
C ASP A 117 -11.89 -11.44 9.15
N LEU A 118 -11.38 -10.21 9.00
CA LEU A 118 -11.89 -9.26 8.02
C LEU A 118 -11.66 -9.79 6.59
N ASP A 119 -12.53 -9.38 5.68
CA ASP A 119 -12.35 -9.72 4.26
C ASP A 119 -11.08 -9.06 3.68
N TRP A 120 -10.50 -9.71 2.70
CA TRP A 120 -9.25 -9.27 2.10
C TRP A 120 -9.32 -7.89 1.44
N ALA A 121 -10.46 -7.51 0.89
CA ALA A 121 -10.64 -6.20 0.27
C ALA A 121 -10.56 -5.08 1.33
N THR A 122 -11.17 -5.30 2.50
CA THR A 122 -11.06 -4.38 3.64
C THR A 122 -9.62 -4.28 4.14
N ILE A 123 -8.94 -5.41 4.34
CA ILE A 123 -7.55 -5.41 4.82
C ILE A 123 -6.61 -4.80 3.78
N GLY A 124 -6.81 -5.09 2.50
CA GLY A 124 -5.99 -4.59 1.40
C GLY A 124 -6.02 -3.07 1.22
N ALA A 125 -7.03 -2.41 1.77
CA ALA A 125 -7.15 -0.95 1.75
C ALA A 125 -6.39 -0.25 2.90
N ILE A 126 -5.67 -0.99 3.75
CA ILE A 126 -5.09 -0.44 4.99
C ILE A 126 -3.59 -0.09 4.88
N PRO A 127 -2.70 -0.90 4.29
CA PRO A 127 -1.27 -0.85 4.56
C PRO A 127 -0.61 0.49 4.23
N GLU A 128 -0.59 0.91 2.97
CA GLU A 128 0.15 2.10 2.52
C GLU A 128 -0.39 3.38 3.12
N MET A 129 -1.71 3.60 3.04
CA MET A 129 -2.33 4.83 3.56
C MET A 129 -2.12 4.98 5.07
N THR A 130 -2.10 3.87 5.81
CA THR A 130 -1.85 3.88 7.25
C THR A 130 -0.39 4.21 7.54
N GLN A 131 0.56 3.59 6.84
CA GLN A 131 1.98 3.89 6.99
C GLN A 131 2.28 5.35 6.68
N THR A 132 1.73 5.88 5.59
CA THR A 132 1.91 7.27 5.17
C THR A 132 1.30 8.25 6.16
N ALA A 133 0.06 8.03 6.61
CA ALA A 133 -0.59 8.88 7.59
C ALA A 133 0.11 8.81 8.96
N TYR A 134 0.46 7.61 9.44
CA TYR A 134 1.16 7.42 10.71
C TYR A 134 2.56 8.05 10.69
N GLY A 135 3.31 7.81 9.62
CA GLY A 135 4.63 8.41 9.42
C GLY A 135 4.59 9.95 9.45
N SER A 136 3.56 10.53 8.81
CA SER A 136 3.35 11.98 8.81
C SER A 136 3.01 12.51 10.21
N LEU A 137 2.04 11.92 10.89
CA LEU A 137 1.57 12.38 12.19
C LEU A 137 2.63 12.16 13.29
N VAL A 138 3.20 10.95 13.36
CA VAL A 138 4.03 10.53 14.50
C VAL A 138 5.50 10.85 14.28
N HIS A 139 6.05 10.46 13.12
CA HIS A 139 7.49 10.62 12.89
C HIS A 139 7.87 12.02 12.40
N ALA A 140 7.14 12.57 11.44
CA ALA A 140 7.46 13.88 10.88
C ALA A 140 6.97 15.02 11.76
N MET A 141 5.68 15.03 12.10
CA MET A 141 5.08 16.10 12.91
C MET A 141 5.32 15.93 14.41
N ARG A 142 5.57 14.70 14.88
CA ARG A 142 5.66 14.36 16.31
C ARG A 142 4.43 14.78 17.11
N ALA A 143 3.28 14.69 16.47
CA ALA A 143 1.99 15.05 17.05
C ALA A 143 1.63 14.15 18.24
N ARG A 144 0.97 14.71 19.23
CA ARG A 144 0.64 14.05 20.51
C ARG A 144 -0.83 14.22 20.84
N SER A 145 -1.33 13.42 21.76
CA SER A 145 -2.65 13.62 22.35
C SER A 145 -2.80 15.05 22.89
N GLY A 146 -3.93 15.68 22.59
CA GLY A 146 -4.23 17.08 22.93
C GLY A 146 -3.82 18.10 21.85
N ASP A 147 -2.99 17.73 20.88
CA ASP A 147 -2.64 18.64 19.77
C ASP A 147 -3.82 18.87 18.83
N THR A 148 -3.80 20.02 18.14
CA THR A 148 -4.71 20.30 17.03
C THR A 148 -3.97 20.14 15.71
N VAL A 149 -4.50 19.29 14.84
CA VAL A 149 -3.90 18.96 13.55
C VAL A 149 -4.80 19.37 12.40
N LEU A 150 -4.25 20.08 11.41
CA LEU A 150 -4.93 20.41 10.17
C LEU A 150 -4.57 19.39 9.07
N VAL A 151 -5.57 18.64 8.61
CA VAL A 151 -5.44 17.70 7.48
C VAL A 151 -5.98 18.37 6.21
N ARG A 152 -5.06 18.82 5.35
CA ARG A 152 -5.43 19.35 4.03
C ARG A 152 -5.73 18.19 3.07
N GLY A 153 -6.92 18.21 2.45
CA GLY A 153 -7.36 17.12 1.57
C GLY A 153 -7.90 15.92 2.33
N GLY A 154 -8.67 16.17 3.39
CA GLY A 154 -9.26 15.16 4.27
C GLY A 154 -10.20 14.15 3.61
N THR A 155 -10.49 14.29 2.31
CA THR A 155 -11.30 13.34 1.53
C THR A 155 -10.45 12.37 0.67
N SER A 156 -9.12 12.49 0.68
CA SER A 156 -8.24 11.49 0.08
C SER A 156 -8.11 10.28 1.02
N THR A 157 -7.67 9.14 0.51
CA THR A 157 -7.47 7.93 1.32
C THR A 157 -6.50 8.17 2.47
N VAL A 158 -5.34 8.77 2.19
CA VAL A 158 -4.35 9.16 3.22
C VAL A 158 -4.94 10.20 4.17
N GLY A 159 -5.69 11.19 3.66
CA GLY A 159 -6.33 12.22 4.48
C GLY A 159 -7.35 11.64 5.45
N LEU A 160 -8.21 10.74 4.99
CA LEU A 160 -9.18 10.05 5.84
C LEU A 160 -8.51 9.18 6.90
N MET A 161 -7.44 8.48 6.53
CA MET A 161 -6.66 7.71 7.49
C MET A 161 -5.99 8.61 8.52
N ALA A 162 -5.43 9.75 8.10
CA ALA A 162 -4.85 10.74 9.02
C ALA A 162 -5.89 11.30 9.99
N VAL A 163 -7.12 11.60 9.53
CA VAL A 163 -8.22 12.00 10.41
C VAL A 163 -8.51 10.92 11.44
N ARG A 164 -8.75 9.68 11.02
CA ARG A 164 -9.09 8.56 11.91
C ARG A 164 -7.98 8.27 12.92
N LEU A 165 -6.73 8.24 12.47
CA LEU A 165 -5.58 8.02 13.35
C LEU A 165 -5.42 9.16 14.35
N GLY A 166 -5.48 10.42 13.90
CA GLY A 166 -5.36 11.59 14.77
C GLY A 166 -6.41 11.59 15.88
N VAL A 167 -7.67 11.35 15.52
CA VAL A 167 -8.77 11.25 16.48
C VAL A 167 -8.54 10.11 17.48
N ARG A 168 -8.15 8.91 17.02
CA ARG A 168 -7.84 7.78 17.91
C ARG A 168 -6.66 8.03 18.82
N MET A 169 -5.72 8.87 18.40
CA MET A 169 -4.56 9.28 19.20
C MET A 169 -4.86 10.44 20.16
N GLY A 170 -6.14 10.90 20.22
CA GLY A 170 -6.58 11.95 21.12
C GLY A 170 -6.26 13.37 20.64
N MET A 171 -6.10 13.58 19.36
CA MET A 171 -5.91 14.90 18.75
C MET A 171 -7.25 15.52 18.37
N THR A 172 -7.32 16.85 18.31
CA THR A 172 -8.38 17.57 17.62
C THR A 172 -8.00 17.69 16.15
N VAL A 173 -8.77 17.08 15.27
CA VAL A 173 -8.46 17.07 13.84
C VAL A 173 -9.40 17.98 13.06
N ILE A 174 -8.85 18.98 12.38
CA ILE A 174 -9.53 19.84 11.42
C ILE A 174 -9.21 19.35 10.03
N ALA A 175 -10.21 19.07 9.19
CA ALA A 175 -10.00 18.61 7.83
C ALA A 175 -10.54 19.58 6.80
N THR A 176 -9.88 19.67 5.63
CA THR A 176 -10.37 20.50 4.53
C THR A 176 -10.71 19.67 3.31
N THR A 177 -11.68 20.13 2.53
CA THR A 177 -12.03 19.60 1.21
C THR A 177 -12.33 20.76 0.25
N ARG A 178 -12.06 20.55 -1.04
CA ARG A 178 -12.40 21.52 -2.09
C ARG A 178 -13.84 21.41 -2.56
N ARG A 179 -14.53 20.32 -2.22
CA ARG A 179 -15.91 20.05 -2.66
C ARG A 179 -16.84 20.13 -1.47
N GLU A 180 -17.81 21.04 -1.52
CA GLU A 180 -18.83 21.19 -0.48
C GLU A 180 -19.59 19.88 -0.23
N SER A 181 -19.96 19.17 -1.30
CA SER A 181 -20.68 17.89 -1.20
C SER A 181 -19.89 16.77 -0.51
N ALA A 182 -18.56 16.89 -0.41
CA ALA A 182 -17.71 15.91 0.24
C ALA A 182 -17.37 16.28 1.70
N ARG A 183 -17.88 17.39 2.21
CA ARG A 183 -17.66 17.85 3.60
C ARG A 183 -18.10 16.85 4.68
N PRO A 184 -19.20 16.09 4.51
CA PRO A 184 -19.58 15.09 5.52
C PRO A 184 -18.54 13.98 5.74
N VAL A 185 -17.79 13.60 4.70
CA VAL A 185 -16.90 12.46 4.73
C VAL A 185 -15.81 12.55 5.82
N PRO A 186 -15.00 13.62 5.94
CA PRO A 186 -14.05 13.74 7.03
C PRO A 186 -14.73 13.93 8.40
N ASN A 187 -15.92 14.54 8.47
CA ASN A 187 -16.66 14.68 9.71
C ASN A 187 -17.11 13.31 10.25
N GLU A 188 -17.60 12.42 9.39
CA GLU A 188 -17.94 11.03 9.74
C GLU A 188 -16.70 10.25 10.19
N ALA A 189 -15.52 10.63 9.72
CA ALA A 189 -14.25 10.06 10.17
C ALA A 189 -13.77 10.63 11.51
N GLY A 190 -14.47 11.67 12.06
CA GLY A 190 -14.23 12.28 13.36
C GLY A 190 -13.55 13.64 13.32
N ALA A 191 -13.39 14.28 12.15
CA ALA A 191 -12.92 15.67 12.09
C ALA A 191 -13.93 16.64 12.72
N ALA A 192 -13.42 17.68 13.37
CA ALA A 192 -14.21 18.76 13.98
C ALA A 192 -14.77 19.75 12.93
#